data_22b9371b735ff6ae401d030bb3d5a6a1
#
_entry.id   22b9371b735ff6ae401d030bb3d5a6a1
#
_cell.length_a   1.000
_cell.length_b   1.000
_cell.length_c   1.000
_cell.angle_alpha   90.00
_cell.angle_beta   90.00
_cell.angle_gamma   90.00
#
_symmetry.space_group_name_H-M   'P 1'
#
loop_
_entity.id
_entity.type
_entity.pdbx_description
1 polymer ?
#
loop_
_entity_poly.entity_id
_entity_poly.type
_entity_poly.pdbx_seq_one_letter_code
_entity_poly.pdbx_strand_id
1 'polypeptide(L)'
;MAGPLPLGDKWPSDNRLISKRATDSFHTYIHIPYCTVRCGYCDFNTYTQQEIAGVSMQQFHLPLLKEIEFSTKVLSESGIMPRKISSIFFGGGTPSLFAPEQISSILLALSENFGLEADCEITLEANPESASDEFLNGIRQAGVNRISVGVQSFDEEVLKVLDRQHSSENVRRVVSKAKELGFKVSIDLIYGSPLESMSSWEQTVQHALELETNHISSYSLIVEEGTKLARLIAKGDLPQTNEDLSAEKYEYAADQFEAAGLDWYEVSNFGEIARHNLAYWQSQDWWGYGPGAHSHISGNRFWNTKHPARYVEQLGSGSPAAGIENLSSRQMLEEELMLGLRTKFGVERSLLSELQISAEKVASQIAAGTLSLQGSRVVPTRSGRLLIDRLVVDFLQ
;
A
#
# COMPACT_ATOMS: atom_id res chain seq x y z
N MET A 1 -3.49 -18.35 4.40
CA MET A 1 -3.48 -18.15 2.92
C MET A 1 -4.19 -16.84 2.65
N ALA A 2 -3.65 -16.02 1.78
CA ALA A 2 -4.33 -14.78 1.38
C ALA A 2 -5.77 -15.07 0.92
N GLY A 3 -6.72 -14.18 1.21
CA GLY A 3 -8.14 -14.30 0.84
C GLY A 3 -8.38 -14.67 -0.65
N PRO A 4 -9.57 -15.06 -1.07
CA PRO A 4 -9.86 -15.35 -2.47
C PRO A 4 -9.63 -14.11 -3.34
N LEU A 5 -9.28 -14.31 -4.63
CA LEU A 5 -9.28 -13.23 -5.59
C LEU A 5 -10.73 -12.76 -5.85
N PRO A 6 -10.92 -11.46 -6.20
CA PRO A 6 -12.23 -10.99 -6.65
C PRO A 6 -12.77 -11.81 -7.82
N LEU A 7 -14.07 -11.89 -7.94
CA LEU A 7 -14.71 -12.41 -9.16
C LEU A 7 -14.57 -11.36 -10.26
N GLY A 8 -14.21 -11.80 -11.46
CA GLY A 8 -14.03 -10.91 -12.61
C GLY A 8 -14.22 -11.65 -13.92
N ASP A 9 -14.28 -10.91 -14.99
CA ASP A 9 -14.29 -11.44 -16.34
C ASP A 9 -12.92 -12.05 -16.70
N LYS A 10 -12.91 -12.87 -17.76
CA LYS A 10 -11.67 -13.38 -18.31
C LYS A 10 -10.89 -12.24 -18.97
N TRP A 11 -9.56 -12.32 -18.90
CA TRP A 11 -8.68 -11.42 -19.63
C TRP A 11 -9.01 -11.45 -21.13
N PRO A 12 -9.05 -10.28 -21.83
CA PRO A 12 -9.35 -10.22 -23.26
C PRO A 12 -8.38 -11.04 -24.10
N SER A 13 -8.91 -11.83 -25.04
CA SER A 13 -8.09 -12.71 -25.90
C SER A 13 -7.15 -11.96 -26.84
N ASP A 14 -7.45 -10.70 -27.15
CA ASP A 14 -6.63 -9.80 -27.96
C ASP A 14 -5.67 -8.93 -27.11
N ASN A 15 -5.63 -9.16 -25.80
CA ASN A 15 -4.82 -8.41 -24.83
C ASN A 15 -5.11 -6.89 -24.79
N ARG A 16 -6.30 -6.42 -25.19
CA ARG A 16 -6.62 -5.00 -25.23
C ARG A 16 -7.46 -4.57 -24.05
N LEU A 17 -7.05 -3.47 -23.41
CA LEU A 17 -7.81 -2.76 -22.40
C LEU A 17 -8.72 -1.71 -23.05
N ILE A 18 -9.82 -1.38 -22.37
CA ILE A 18 -10.73 -0.33 -22.83
C ILE A 18 -10.23 1.01 -22.28
N SER A 19 -9.85 1.95 -23.15
CA SER A 19 -9.47 3.30 -22.73
C SER A 19 -10.71 4.13 -22.40
N LYS A 20 -10.97 4.38 -21.11
CA LYS A 20 -12.14 5.15 -20.64
C LYS A 20 -11.78 6.50 -20.06
N ARG A 21 -10.67 6.59 -19.35
CA ARG A 21 -10.23 7.79 -18.65
C ARG A 21 -8.70 7.92 -18.76
N ALA A 22 -8.23 9.09 -19.13
CA ALA A 22 -6.82 9.43 -18.96
C ALA A 22 -6.61 9.94 -17.54
N THR A 23 -5.53 9.50 -16.88
CA THR A 23 -5.05 10.04 -15.62
C THR A 23 -3.76 10.83 -15.85
N ASP A 24 -3.43 11.73 -14.91
CA ASP A 24 -2.29 12.62 -15.07
C ASP A 24 -0.95 11.91 -14.85
N SER A 25 -0.94 10.83 -14.07
CA SER A 25 0.27 10.11 -13.69
C SER A 25 0.15 8.60 -13.90
N PHE A 26 1.31 7.94 -13.97
CA PHE A 26 1.43 6.48 -14.08
C PHE A 26 2.38 5.95 -13.02
N HIS A 27 1.99 4.88 -12.36
CA HIS A 27 2.68 4.30 -11.22
C HIS A 27 2.89 2.81 -11.42
N THR A 28 3.86 2.22 -10.72
CA THR A 28 4.09 0.78 -10.79
C THR A 28 4.30 0.18 -9.41
N TYR A 29 3.63 -0.93 -9.16
CA TYR A 29 3.78 -1.74 -7.95
C TYR A 29 4.46 -3.06 -8.29
N ILE A 30 5.50 -3.43 -7.57
CA ILE A 30 6.24 -4.67 -7.76
C ILE A 30 5.99 -5.58 -6.56
N HIS A 31 5.28 -6.68 -6.78
CA HIS A 31 4.98 -7.64 -5.74
C HIS A 31 6.08 -8.70 -5.63
N ILE A 32 6.76 -8.72 -4.48
CA ILE A 32 7.77 -9.71 -4.14
C ILE A 32 7.17 -10.67 -3.11
N PRO A 33 6.82 -11.92 -3.49
CA PRO A 33 6.00 -12.78 -2.65
C PRO A 33 6.78 -13.55 -1.56
N TYR A 34 8.05 -13.28 -1.37
CA TYR A 34 8.91 -14.06 -0.48
C TYR A 34 9.07 -13.42 0.89
N CYS A 35 9.01 -14.25 1.93
CA CYS A 35 9.30 -13.87 3.31
C CYS A 35 10.18 -14.93 3.95
N THR A 36 11.01 -14.55 4.93
CA THR A 36 11.73 -15.51 5.77
C THR A 36 10.78 -16.20 6.75
N VAL A 37 9.90 -15.40 7.35
CA VAL A 37 8.85 -15.84 8.29
C VAL A 37 7.55 -15.17 7.92
N ARG A 38 6.43 -15.89 8.01
CA ARG A 38 5.11 -15.31 7.83
C ARG A 38 4.60 -14.82 9.18
N CYS A 39 4.36 -13.51 9.30
CA CYS A 39 3.79 -12.90 10.50
C CYS A 39 2.40 -13.45 10.81
N GLY A 40 2.06 -13.53 12.10
CA GLY A 40 0.81 -14.16 12.56
C GLY A 40 -0.46 -13.46 12.08
N TYR A 41 -0.39 -12.18 11.80
CA TYR A 41 -1.51 -11.35 11.32
C TYR A 41 -1.57 -11.22 9.79
N CYS A 42 -0.53 -11.64 9.06
CA CYS A 42 -0.38 -11.34 7.63
C CYS A 42 -1.31 -12.17 6.75
N ASP A 43 -2.14 -11.51 5.95
CA ASP A 43 -3.01 -12.11 4.93
C ASP A 43 -2.46 -11.94 3.49
N PHE A 44 -1.33 -11.22 3.33
CA PHE A 44 -0.75 -10.97 2.02
C PHE A 44 -0.37 -12.25 1.28
N ASN A 45 -0.28 -12.14 -0.05
CA ASN A 45 0.14 -13.25 -0.92
C ASN A 45 1.63 -13.52 -0.77
N THR A 46 2.02 -14.18 0.32
CA THR A 46 3.41 -14.40 0.69
C THR A 46 3.74 -15.87 0.93
N TYR A 47 4.99 -16.23 0.69
CA TYR A 47 5.52 -17.58 0.78
C TYR A 47 6.85 -17.59 1.52
N THR A 48 7.07 -18.59 2.39
CA THR A 48 8.31 -18.74 3.17
C THR A 48 9.33 -19.67 2.52
N GLN A 49 8.96 -20.31 1.40
CA GLN A 49 9.87 -21.15 0.63
C GLN A 49 10.71 -20.30 -0.34
N GLN A 50 12.01 -20.55 -0.40
CA GLN A 50 12.89 -19.86 -1.35
C GLN A 50 12.70 -20.32 -2.81
N GLU A 51 12.07 -21.48 -2.99
CA GLU A 51 11.65 -22.01 -4.29
C GLU A 51 10.23 -22.55 -4.20
N ILE A 52 9.39 -22.16 -5.15
CA ILE A 52 7.97 -22.51 -5.21
C ILE A 52 7.69 -23.17 -6.57
N ALA A 53 7.61 -24.52 -6.56
CA ALA A 53 7.35 -25.30 -7.76
C ALA A 53 8.26 -24.92 -8.98
N GLY A 54 9.56 -24.85 -8.71
CA GLY A 54 10.57 -24.50 -9.72
C GLY A 54 10.82 -23.01 -9.94
N VAL A 55 10.10 -22.14 -9.23
CA VAL A 55 10.31 -20.69 -9.29
C VAL A 55 11.17 -20.24 -8.12
N SER A 56 12.44 -19.97 -8.36
CA SER A 56 13.41 -19.57 -7.36
C SER A 56 13.35 -18.07 -7.06
N MET A 57 13.47 -17.68 -5.79
CA MET A 57 13.58 -16.29 -5.35
C MET A 57 14.75 -15.56 -6.03
N GLN A 58 15.90 -16.24 -6.19
CA GLN A 58 17.10 -15.65 -6.81
C GLN A 58 16.91 -15.29 -8.29
N GLN A 59 15.96 -15.93 -8.97
CA GLN A 59 15.67 -15.67 -10.39
C GLN A 59 14.30 -15.01 -10.60
N PHE A 60 13.60 -14.65 -9.54
CA PHE A 60 12.23 -14.17 -9.64
C PHE A 60 12.10 -12.80 -10.32
N HIS A 61 13.15 -12.03 -10.42
CA HIS A 61 13.17 -10.81 -11.24
C HIS A 61 12.93 -11.11 -12.73
N LEU A 62 13.36 -12.26 -13.26
CA LEU A 62 13.23 -12.59 -14.68
C LEU A 62 11.78 -12.64 -15.18
N PRO A 63 10.82 -13.33 -14.51
CA PRO A 63 9.42 -13.23 -14.90
C PRO A 63 8.85 -11.80 -14.76
N LEU A 64 9.31 -10.99 -13.79
CA LEU A 64 8.88 -9.59 -13.69
C LEU A 64 9.33 -8.78 -14.92
N LEU A 65 10.55 -8.98 -15.42
CA LEU A 65 11.02 -8.34 -16.66
C LEU A 65 10.12 -8.67 -17.85
N LYS A 66 9.71 -9.94 -17.99
CA LYS A 66 8.77 -10.37 -19.06
C LYS A 66 7.41 -9.71 -18.93
N GLU A 67 6.91 -9.55 -17.69
CA GLU A 67 5.62 -8.87 -17.48
C GLU A 67 5.72 -7.37 -17.80
N ILE A 68 6.86 -6.72 -17.55
CA ILE A 68 7.10 -5.33 -17.94
C ILE A 68 7.01 -5.19 -19.46
N GLU A 69 7.68 -6.06 -20.23
CA GLU A 69 7.58 -6.08 -21.70
C GLU A 69 6.14 -6.35 -22.17
N PHE A 70 5.44 -7.31 -21.55
CA PHE A 70 4.04 -7.61 -21.82
C PHE A 70 3.14 -6.39 -21.58
N SER A 71 3.31 -5.69 -20.47
CA SER A 71 2.50 -4.51 -20.13
C SER A 71 2.66 -3.38 -21.14
N THR A 72 3.88 -3.13 -21.60
CA THR A 72 4.17 -2.12 -22.63
C THR A 72 3.42 -2.43 -23.93
N LYS A 73 3.43 -3.70 -24.34
CA LYS A 73 2.69 -4.16 -25.53
C LYS A 73 1.19 -3.97 -25.35
N VAL A 74 0.61 -4.40 -24.21
CA VAL A 74 -0.81 -4.25 -23.91
C VAL A 74 -1.24 -2.79 -23.98
N LEU A 75 -0.51 -1.88 -23.35
CA LEU A 75 -0.83 -0.45 -23.34
C LEU A 75 -0.78 0.13 -24.77
N SER A 76 0.25 -0.17 -25.51
CA SER A 76 0.40 0.28 -26.91
C SER A 76 -0.74 -0.24 -27.82
N GLU A 77 -1.05 -1.54 -27.77
CA GLU A 77 -2.12 -2.14 -28.56
C GLU A 77 -3.52 -1.68 -28.16
N SER A 78 -3.68 -1.22 -26.90
CA SER A 78 -4.91 -0.62 -26.38
C SER A 78 -5.07 0.85 -26.74
N GLY A 79 -4.08 1.47 -27.39
CA GLY A 79 -4.08 2.92 -27.66
C GLY A 79 -3.97 3.79 -26.41
N ILE A 80 -3.50 3.22 -25.30
CA ILE A 80 -3.23 3.95 -24.07
C ILE A 80 -1.82 4.51 -24.17
N MET A 81 -1.72 5.85 -24.23
CA MET A 81 -0.43 6.52 -24.43
C MET A 81 0.54 6.17 -23.29
N PRO A 82 1.77 5.76 -23.60
CA PRO A 82 2.79 5.54 -22.59
C PRO A 82 3.12 6.85 -21.88
N ARG A 83 3.17 6.79 -20.55
CA ARG A 83 3.56 7.90 -19.67
C ARG A 83 4.81 7.53 -18.91
N LYS A 84 5.61 8.54 -18.55
CA LYS A 84 6.71 8.33 -17.62
C LYS A 84 6.17 7.89 -16.27
N ILE A 85 6.92 7.01 -15.61
CA ILE A 85 6.55 6.53 -14.27
C ILE A 85 6.85 7.61 -13.24
N SER A 86 5.83 7.98 -12.47
CA SER A 86 5.91 8.97 -11.38
C SER A 86 6.31 8.33 -10.05
N SER A 87 5.96 7.06 -9.83
CA SER A 87 6.44 6.30 -8.66
C SER A 87 6.52 4.80 -8.91
N ILE A 88 7.47 4.16 -8.24
CA ILE A 88 7.67 2.71 -8.19
C ILE A 88 7.64 2.27 -6.74
N PHE A 89 6.91 1.20 -6.43
CA PHE A 89 6.83 0.65 -5.08
C PHE A 89 7.12 -0.85 -5.09
N PHE A 90 8.14 -1.27 -4.36
CA PHE A 90 8.45 -2.68 -4.11
C PHE A 90 7.85 -3.10 -2.78
N GLY A 91 6.89 -4.02 -2.81
CA GLY A 91 6.16 -4.44 -1.63
C GLY A 91 5.75 -5.91 -1.67
N GLY A 92 4.90 -6.28 -0.71
CA GLY A 92 4.22 -7.58 -0.62
C GLY A 92 4.73 -8.48 0.48
N GLY A 93 5.74 -9.28 0.24
CA GLY A 93 6.40 -10.11 1.26
C GLY A 93 7.50 -9.34 1.98
N THR A 94 8.72 -9.56 1.58
CA THR A 94 9.90 -8.88 2.13
C THR A 94 10.85 -8.52 0.99
N PRO A 95 10.67 -7.37 0.33
CA PRO A 95 11.52 -6.94 -0.78
C PRO A 95 13.00 -6.86 -0.44
N SER A 96 13.35 -6.60 0.82
CA SER A 96 14.73 -6.60 1.31
C SER A 96 15.42 -7.98 1.34
N LEU A 97 14.76 -9.03 0.89
CA LEU A 97 15.37 -10.34 0.62
C LEU A 97 15.95 -10.46 -0.81
N PHE A 98 15.60 -9.53 -1.71
CA PHE A 98 16.16 -9.50 -3.04
C PHE A 98 17.57 -8.89 -3.01
N ALA A 99 18.45 -9.41 -3.88
CA ALA A 99 19.74 -8.76 -4.10
C ALA A 99 19.57 -7.39 -4.78
N PRO A 100 20.40 -6.38 -4.47
CA PRO A 100 20.33 -5.07 -5.11
C PRO A 100 20.37 -5.12 -6.64
N GLU A 101 21.07 -6.12 -7.22
CA GLU A 101 21.18 -6.34 -8.67
C GLU A 101 19.83 -6.74 -9.29
N GLN A 102 19.00 -7.48 -8.56
CA GLN A 102 17.64 -7.83 -9.00
C GLN A 102 16.75 -6.59 -9.04
N ILE A 103 16.84 -5.75 -8.01
CA ILE A 103 16.12 -4.46 -7.95
C ILE A 103 16.59 -3.56 -9.09
N SER A 104 17.91 -3.44 -9.30
CA SER A 104 18.50 -2.64 -10.37
C SER A 104 18.02 -3.08 -11.77
N SER A 105 17.95 -4.38 -12.03
CA SER A 105 17.47 -4.91 -13.33
C SER A 105 16.00 -4.59 -13.58
N ILE A 106 15.15 -4.65 -12.56
CA ILE A 106 13.74 -4.27 -12.67
C ILE A 106 13.60 -2.77 -12.95
N LEU A 107 14.34 -1.92 -12.21
CA LEU A 107 14.32 -0.47 -12.41
C LEU A 107 14.83 -0.07 -13.80
N LEU A 108 15.87 -0.72 -14.29
CA LEU A 108 16.38 -0.52 -15.65
C LEU A 108 15.31 -0.85 -16.69
N ALA A 109 14.67 -2.02 -16.58
CA ALA A 109 13.62 -2.43 -17.50
C ALA A 109 12.43 -1.46 -17.50
N LEU A 110 11.99 -1.00 -16.34
CA LEU A 110 10.92 0.01 -16.24
C LEU A 110 11.34 1.34 -16.88
N SER A 111 12.59 1.76 -16.66
CA SER A 111 13.14 2.99 -17.25
C SER A 111 13.24 2.91 -18.78
N GLU A 112 13.68 1.77 -19.32
CA GLU A 112 13.82 1.56 -20.77
C GLU A 112 12.47 1.47 -21.49
N ASN A 113 11.46 0.87 -20.85
CA ASN A 113 10.14 0.66 -21.45
C ASN A 113 9.21 1.87 -21.33
N PHE A 114 9.27 2.63 -20.23
CA PHE A 114 8.35 3.73 -19.94
C PHE A 114 9.04 5.09 -19.77
N GLY A 115 10.30 5.09 -19.37
CA GLY A 115 10.99 6.26 -18.83
C GLY A 115 10.52 6.58 -17.42
N LEU A 116 11.36 7.29 -16.67
CA LEU A 116 11.04 7.76 -15.32
C LEU A 116 10.91 9.28 -15.33
N GLU A 117 10.03 9.83 -14.48
CA GLU A 117 10.05 11.26 -14.17
C GLU A 117 11.36 11.63 -13.45
N ALA A 118 11.79 12.88 -13.59
CA ALA A 118 13.06 13.32 -13.01
C ALA A 118 13.10 13.20 -11.48
N ASP A 119 11.93 13.30 -10.84
CA ASP A 119 11.71 13.18 -9.39
C ASP A 119 10.90 11.93 -9.02
N CYS A 120 10.99 10.86 -9.82
CA CYS A 120 10.30 9.61 -9.58
C CYS A 120 10.57 9.09 -8.16
N GLU A 121 9.50 8.86 -7.40
CA GLU A 121 9.60 8.22 -6.08
C GLU A 121 9.79 6.72 -6.25
N ILE A 122 10.87 6.17 -5.72
CA ILE A 122 11.16 4.73 -5.76
C ILE A 122 11.26 4.22 -4.33
N THR A 123 10.18 3.57 -3.88
CA THR A 123 10.03 3.05 -2.51
C THR A 123 10.30 1.56 -2.47
N LEU A 124 10.95 1.10 -1.41
CA LEU A 124 11.14 -0.32 -1.11
C LEU A 124 10.80 -0.60 0.36
N GLU A 125 9.94 -1.61 0.58
CA GLU A 125 9.63 -2.12 1.93
C GLU A 125 10.77 -2.98 2.45
N ALA A 126 11.12 -2.80 3.71
CA ALA A 126 12.17 -3.56 4.36
C ALA A 126 11.83 -3.98 5.78
N ASN A 127 12.21 -5.20 6.13
CA ASN A 127 12.21 -5.62 7.52
C ASN A 127 13.56 -5.23 8.18
N PRO A 128 13.54 -4.78 9.45
CA PRO A 128 14.76 -4.42 10.15
C PRO A 128 15.83 -5.53 10.18
N GLU A 129 15.41 -6.80 10.18
CA GLU A 129 16.31 -7.96 10.22
C GLU A 129 17.05 -8.20 8.89
N SER A 130 16.42 -7.90 7.76
CA SER A 130 16.96 -8.17 6.41
C SER A 130 17.66 -6.96 5.79
N ALA A 131 17.45 -5.75 6.33
CA ALA A 131 18.05 -4.52 5.82
C ALA A 131 19.47 -4.33 6.41
N SER A 132 20.48 -5.04 5.84
CA SER A 132 21.88 -4.81 6.18
C SER A 132 22.40 -3.49 5.60
N ASP A 133 23.53 -3.02 6.11
CA ASP A 133 24.16 -1.79 5.61
C ASP A 133 24.61 -1.95 4.15
N GLU A 134 25.09 -3.15 3.75
CA GLU A 134 25.44 -3.48 2.38
C GLU A 134 24.20 -3.43 1.47
N PHE A 135 23.09 -4.01 1.93
CA PHE A 135 21.83 -3.97 1.20
C PHE A 135 21.34 -2.54 0.98
N LEU A 136 21.32 -1.71 2.04
CA LEU A 136 20.91 -0.31 1.95
C LEU A 136 21.78 0.49 0.98
N ASN A 137 23.13 0.31 1.02
CA ASN A 137 24.02 0.92 0.06
C ASN A 137 23.73 0.45 -1.38
N GLY A 138 23.52 -0.84 -1.59
CA GLY A 138 23.26 -1.41 -2.91
C GLY A 138 21.95 -0.90 -3.53
N ILE A 139 20.85 -0.88 -2.78
CA ILE A 139 19.57 -0.36 -3.30
C ILE A 139 19.61 1.16 -3.52
N ARG A 140 20.39 1.90 -2.72
CA ARG A 140 20.61 3.33 -2.96
C ARG A 140 21.31 3.58 -4.29
N GLN A 141 22.35 2.78 -4.59
CA GLN A 141 23.04 2.82 -5.89
C GLN A 141 22.15 2.37 -7.05
N ALA A 142 21.24 1.43 -6.82
CA ALA A 142 20.25 1.02 -7.81
C ALA A 142 19.22 2.11 -8.14
N GLY A 143 19.08 3.15 -7.31
CA GLY A 143 18.18 4.28 -7.55
C GLY A 143 16.99 4.37 -6.60
N VAL A 144 16.83 3.44 -5.64
CA VAL A 144 15.82 3.56 -4.58
C VAL A 144 16.08 4.83 -3.77
N ASN A 145 15.04 5.64 -3.55
CA ASN A 145 15.18 6.92 -2.84
C ASN A 145 14.28 7.04 -1.60
N ARG A 146 13.38 6.08 -1.38
CA ARG A 146 12.53 5.98 -0.19
C ARG A 146 12.55 4.55 0.35
N ILE A 147 12.56 4.39 1.67
CA ILE A 147 12.45 3.09 2.33
C ILE A 147 11.31 3.12 3.34
N SER A 148 10.48 2.06 3.38
CA SER A 148 9.49 1.85 4.42
C SER A 148 9.93 0.70 5.32
N VAL A 149 10.11 0.97 6.60
CA VAL A 149 10.64 0.00 7.57
C VAL A 149 9.50 -0.54 8.43
N GLY A 150 9.24 -1.83 8.32
CA GLY A 150 8.19 -2.51 9.07
C GLY A 150 8.54 -2.68 10.56
N VAL A 151 8.31 -1.66 11.36
CA VAL A 151 8.59 -1.64 12.81
C VAL A 151 7.50 -2.31 13.62
N GLN A 152 6.25 -2.03 13.31
CA GLN A 152 5.01 -2.49 13.91
C GLN A 152 4.82 -2.03 15.37
N SER A 153 5.76 -2.29 16.27
CA SER A 153 5.76 -1.88 17.68
C SER A 153 7.18 -1.80 18.24
N PHE A 154 7.35 -1.08 19.34
CA PHE A 154 8.57 -1.11 20.16
C PHE A 154 8.38 -1.94 21.45
N ASP A 155 7.19 -2.49 21.68
CA ASP A 155 6.91 -3.41 22.79
C ASP A 155 7.18 -4.86 22.36
N GLU A 156 8.09 -5.54 23.05
CA GLU A 156 8.49 -6.91 22.75
C GLU A 156 7.34 -7.93 22.87
N GLU A 157 6.40 -7.70 23.81
CA GLU A 157 5.25 -8.60 23.96
C GLU A 157 4.27 -8.46 22.80
N VAL A 158 4.07 -7.22 22.32
CA VAL A 158 3.28 -6.95 21.11
C VAL A 158 3.96 -7.57 19.88
N LEU A 159 5.27 -7.41 19.74
CA LEU A 159 6.02 -8.02 18.64
C LEU A 159 5.92 -9.56 18.65
N LYS A 160 5.95 -10.19 19.82
CA LYS A 160 5.73 -11.64 19.94
C LYS A 160 4.33 -12.07 19.49
N VAL A 161 3.28 -11.31 19.85
CA VAL A 161 1.90 -11.55 19.38
C VAL A 161 1.81 -11.46 17.87
N LEU A 162 2.54 -10.53 17.26
CA LEU A 162 2.58 -10.30 15.82
C LEU A 162 3.53 -11.27 15.07
N ASP A 163 4.23 -12.18 15.76
CA ASP A 163 5.31 -13.04 15.20
C ASP A 163 6.44 -12.23 14.53
N ARG A 164 6.83 -11.09 15.12
CA ARG A 164 7.98 -10.29 14.69
C ARG A 164 9.22 -10.61 15.52
N GLN A 165 10.40 -10.59 14.89
CA GLN A 165 11.65 -11.06 15.51
C GLN A 165 12.71 -9.95 15.68
N HIS A 166 12.46 -8.75 15.16
CA HIS A 166 13.39 -7.64 15.27
C HIS A 166 13.40 -7.02 16.68
N SER A 167 14.48 -6.32 16.97
CA SER A 167 14.63 -5.51 18.18
C SER A 167 14.56 -4.01 17.86
N SER A 168 14.31 -3.19 18.88
CA SER A 168 14.38 -1.73 18.77
C SER A 168 15.75 -1.25 18.30
N GLU A 169 16.83 -1.96 18.64
CA GLU A 169 18.20 -1.66 18.19
C GLU A 169 18.34 -1.86 16.67
N ASN A 170 17.81 -2.96 16.12
CA ASN A 170 17.77 -3.19 14.67
C ASN A 170 17.08 -2.04 13.95
N VAL A 171 15.93 -1.59 14.47
CA VAL A 171 15.17 -0.47 13.89
C VAL A 171 16.01 0.80 13.87
N ARG A 172 16.60 1.18 15.03
CA ARG A 172 17.44 2.39 15.14
C ARG A 172 18.63 2.35 14.18
N ARG A 173 19.31 1.20 14.05
CA ARG A 173 20.41 0.99 13.11
C ARG A 173 19.95 1.22 11.67
N VAL A 174 18.89 0.56 11.23
CA VAL A 174 18.39 0.66 9.85
C VAL A 174 17.94 2.09 9.52
N VAL A 175 17.17 2.72 10.40
CA VAL A 175 16.70 4.10 10.19
C VAL A 175 17.87 5.08 10.15
N SER A 176 18.82 4.97 11.07
CA SER A 176 20.03 5.83 11.10
C SER A 176 20.84 5.68 9.81
N LYS A 177 21.09 4.44 9.38
CA LYS A 177 21.84 4.17 8.14
C LYS A 177 21.10 4.65 6.90
N ALA A 178 19.81 4.46 6.84
CA ALA A 178 18.98 4.96 5.72
C ALA A 178 19.02 6.50 5.63
N LYS A 179 18.91 7.20 6.77
CA LYS A 179 19.04 8.67 6.83
C LYS A 179 20.44 9.13 6.38
N GLU A 180 21.52 8.46 6.84
CA GLU A 180 22.90 8.73 6.41
C GLU A 180 23.07 8.63 4.89
N LEU A 181 22.43 7.63 4.26
CA LEU A 181 22.46 7.41 2.83
C LEU A 181 21.53 8.33 2.02
N GLY A 182 20.79 9.21 2.69
CA GLY A 182 19.89 10.19 2.07
C GLY A 182 18.60 9.59 1.53
N PHE A 183 18.11 8.49 2.11
CA PHE A 183 16.74 8.02 1.86
C PHE A 183 15.73 8.92 2.55
N LYS A 184 14.55 9.08 1.93
CA LYS A 184 13.34 9.39 2.67
C LYS A 184 12.93 8.14 3.45
N VAL A 185 12.68 8.27 4.75
CA VAL A 185 12.42 7.13 5.62
C VAL A 185 10.98 7.17 6.13
N SER A 186 10.25 6.09 5.87
CA SER A 186 8.98 5.77 6.50
C SER A 186 9.16 4.67 7.53
N ILE A 187 8.35 4.68 8.57
CA ILE A 187 8.17 3.54 9.48
C ILE A 187 6.71 3.16 9.54
N ASP A 188 6.45 1.85 9.63
CA ASP A 188 5.10 1.33 9.71
C ASP A 188 4.85 0.80 11.12
N LEU A 189 3.76 1.28 11.75
CA LEU A 189 3.31 0.89 13.08
C LEU A 189 1.95 0.22 12.99
N ILE A 190 1.69 -0.70 13.91
CA ILE A 190 0.39 -1.37 14.05
C ILE A 190 -0.08 -1.21 15.51
N TYR A 191 -1.27 -0.62 15.69
CA TYR A 191 -1.93 -0.52 16.99
C TYR A 191 -3.17 -1.40 17.06
N GLY A 192 -3.66 -1.65 18.29
CA GLY A 192 -4.83 -2.49 18.52
C GLY A 192 -4.51 -3.98 18.56
N SER A 193 -3.24 -4.36 18.72
CA SER A 193 -2.84 -5.76 18.92
C SER A 193 -3.47 -6.32 20.21
N PRO A 194 -3.89 -7.61 20.24
CA PRO A 194 -4.20 -8.28 21.49
C PRO A 194 -3.09 -8.08 22.52
N LEU A 195 -3.46 -7.83 23.77
CA LEU A 195 -2.57 -7.55 24.92
C LEU A 195 -1.85 -6.20 24.90
N GLU A 196 -1.98 -5.40 23.84
CA GLU A 196 -1.41 -4.06 23.79
C GLU A 196 -2.19 -3.08 24.65
N SER A 197 -1.60 -2.59 25.75
CA SER A 197 -2.19 -1.53 26.60
C SER A 197 -2.06 -0.15 25.95
N MET A 198 -2.79 0.84 26.46
CA MET A 198 -2.59 2.24 26.07
C MET A 198 -1.16 2.70 26.36
N SER A 199 -0.61 2.37 27.54
CA SER A 199 0.76 2.74 27.92
C SER A 199 1.82 2.12 27.00
N SER A 200 1.64 0.88 26.52
CA SER A 200 2.51 0.24 25.55
C SER A 200 2.49 1.00 24.20
N TRP A 201 1.29 1.40 23.76
CA TRP A 201 1.13 2.19 22.56
C TRP A 201 1.75 3.60 22.69
N GLU A 202 1.55 4.27 23.81
CA GLU A 202 2.17 5.57 24.09
C GLU A 202 3.70 5.52 23.99
N GLN A 203 4.32 4.47 24.57
CA GLN A 203 5.76 4.25 24.47
C GLN A 203 6.19 3.97 23.01
N THR A 204 5.42 3.18 22.26
CA THR A 204 5.69 2.93 20.85
C THR A 204 5.67 4.22 20.02
N VAL A 205 4.67 5.08 20.22
CA VAL A 205 4.58 6.39 19.55
C VAL A 205 5.77 7.28 19.92
N GLN A 206 6.15 7.33 21.20
CA GLN A 206 7.30 8.12 21.64
C GLN A 206 8.60 7.65 21.00
N HIS A 207 8.87 6.35 20.97
CA HIS A 207 10.06 5.79 20.33
C HIS A 207 10.05 6.00 18.82
N ALA A 208 8.88 5.95 18.17
CA ALA A 208 8.74 6.25 16.76
C ALA A 208 9.12 7.70 16.43
N LEU A 209 8.69 8.65 17.26
CA LEU A 209 9.02 10.07 17.10
C LEU A 209 10.52 10.36 17.34
N GLU A 210 11.17 9.64 18.28
CA GLU A 210 12.61 9.75 18.50
C GLU A 210 13.47 9.39 17.28
N LEU A 211 12.93 8.62 16.33
CA LEU A 211 13.61 8.28 15.09
C LEU A 211 13.67 9.45 14.11
N GLU A 212 12.85 10.48 14.29
CA GLU A 212 12.80 11.67 13.41
C GLU A 212 12.69 11.30 11.92
N THR A 213 11.76 10.41 11.58
CA THR A 213 11.53 10.00 10.20
C THR A 213 10.66 11.01 9.45
N ASN A 214 10.69 10.95 8.11
CA ASN A 214 9.90 11.86 7.27
C ASN A 214 8.41 11.51 7.30
N HIS A 215 8.07 10.26 7.65
CA HIS A 215 6.74 9.71 7.48
C HIS A 215 6.49 8.56 8.47
N ILE A 216 5.27 8.47 8.97
CA ILE A 216 4.80 7.35 9.80
C ILE A 216 3.48 6.84 9.22
N SER A 217 3.43 5.52 8.98
CA SER A 217 2.19 4.79 8.76
C SER A 217 1.75 4.18 10.10
N SER A 218 0.51 4.42 10.51
CA SER A 218 -0.05 3.90 11.77
C SER A 218 -1.35 3.18 11.48
N TYR A 219 -1.27 1.85 11.36
CA TYR A 219 -2.39 1.00 10.96
C TYR A 219 -3.12 0.40 12.15
N SER A 220 -4.45 0.42 12.12
CA SER A 220 -5.24 -0.42 13.02
C SER A 220 -5.08 -1.89 12.63
N LEU A 221 -4.82 -2.74 13.61
CA LEU A 221 -4.77 -4.18 13.38
C LEU A 221 -6.15 -4.71 12.98
N ILE A 222 -6.23 -5.26 11.77
CA ILE A 222 -7.40 -6.02 11.32
C ILE A 222 -7.10 -7.50 11.45
N VAL A 223 -8.00 -8.23 12.10
CA VAL A 223 -7.87 -9.68 12.30
C VAL A 223 -8.50 -10.41 11.12
N GLU A 224 -7.68 -10.70 10.12
CA GLU A 224 -8.14 -11.35 8.88
C GLU A 224 -8.35 -12.86 9.07
N GLU A 225 -9.46 -13.39 8.49
CA GLU A 225 -9.76 -14.82 8.51
C GLU A 225 -8.62 -15.66 7.90
N GLY A 226 -8.41 -16.85 8.43
CA GLY A 226 -7.36 -17.77 7.95
C GLY A 226 -5.94 -17.44 8.44
N THR A 227 -5.73 -16.32 9.13
CA THR A 227 -4.44 -15.98 9.75
C THR A 227 -4.18 -16.82 11.01
N LYS A 228 -2.92 -16.88 11.45
CA LYS A 228 -2.58 -17.52 12.73
C LYS A 228 -3.22 -16.77 13.89
N LEU A 229 -3.20 -15.44 13.84
CA LEU A 229 -3.77 -14.55 14.85
C LEU A 229 -5.27 -14.80 15.03
N ALA A 230 -6.04 -14.85 13.93
CA ALA A 230 -7.47 -15.15 13.99
C ALA A 230 -7.76 -16.50 14.65
N ARG A 231 -6.94 -17.51 14.40
CA ARG A 231 -7.08 -18.84 15.03
C ARG A 231 -6.79 -18.83 16.51
N LEU A 232 -5.79 -18.06 16.97
CA LEU A 232 -5.47 -17.91 18.40
C LEU A 232 -6.60 -17.20 19.15
N ILE A 233 -7.14 -16.13 18.57
CA ILE A 233 -8.29 -15.41 19.13
C ILE A 233 -9.54 -16.32 19.18
N ALA A 234 -9.85 -17.02 18.09
CA ALA A 234 -11.00 -17.93 18.04
C ALA A 234 -10.92 -19.10 19.04
N LYS A 235 -9.71 -19.54 19.40
CA LYS A 235 -9.50 -20.56 20.45
C LYS A 235 -9.55 -19.99 21.87
N GLY A 236 -9.52 -18.67 22.05
CA GLY A 236 -9.42 -18.04 23.36
C GLY A 236 -7.99 -17.97 23.93
N ASP A 237 -6.97 -18.29 23.11
CA ASP A 237 -5.56 -18.17 23.49
C ASP A 237 -5.11 -16.69 23.55
N LEU A 238 -5.77 -15.83 22.78
CA LEU A 238 -5.62 -14.36 22.81
C LEU A 238 -6.98 -13.69 22.95
N PRO A 239 -7.06 -12.53 23.62
CA PRO A 239 -8.29 -11.77 23.73
C PRO A 239 -8.72 -11.19 22.35
N GLN A 240 -10.00 -10.83 22.24
CA GLN A 240 -10.51 -10.02 21.13
C GLN A 240 -9.87 -8.64 21.11
N THR A 241 -9.74 -8.05 19.92
CA THR A 241 -9.39 -6.64 19.78
C THR A 241 -10.52 -5.75 20.31
N ASN A 242 -10.17 -4.56 20.80
CA ASN A 242 -11.11 -3.60 21.35
C ASN A 242 -11.17 -2.36 20.46
N GLU A 243 -12.30 -2.15 19.76
CA GLU A 243 -12.47 -1.07 18.79
C GLU A 243 -12.44 0.31 19.46
N ASP A 244 -13.04 0.48 20.66
CA ASP A 244 -13.02 1.75 21.38
C ASP A 244 -11.59 2.12 21.80
N LEU A 245 -10.83 1.17 22.33
CA LEU A 245 -9.43 1.37 22.65
C LEU A 245 -8.58 1.65 21.40
N SER A 246 -8.91 1.04 20.26
CA SER A 246 -8.24 1.32 18.99
C SER A 246 -8.52 2.75 18.53
N ALA A 247 -9.73 3.27 18.69
CA ALA A 247 -10.05 4.66 18.40
C ALA A 247 -9.28 5.63 19.31
N GLU A 248 -9.19 5.34 20.63
CA GLU A 248 -8.37 6.14 21.57
C GLU A 248 -6.89 6.15 21.17
N LYS A 249 -6.34 5.00 20.76
CA LYS A 249 -4.96 4.88 20.28
C LYS A 249 -4.72 5.69 19.01
N TYR A 250 -5.67 5.65 18.06
CA TYR A 250 -5.59 6.48 16.86
C TYR A 250 -5.54 7.97 17.19
N GLU A 251 -6.47 8.44 18.02
CA GLU A 251 -6.53 9.85 18.40
C GLU A 251 -5.25 10.30 19.09
N TYR A 252 -4.75 9.51 20.05
CA TYR A 252 -3.48 9.78 20.72
C TYR A 252 -2.32 9.89 19.73
N ALA A 253 -2.15 8.90 18.85
CA ALA A 253 -1.07 8.89 17.87
C ALA A 253 -1.16 10.10 16.93
N ALA A 254 -2.36 10.41 16.43
CA ALA A 254 -2.59 11.54 15.55
C ALA A 254 -2.22 12.88 16.24
N ASP A 255 -2.58 13.06 17.52
CA ASP A 255 -2.19 14.24 18.30
C ASP A 255 -0.67 14.36 18.42
N GLN A 256 0.03 13.26 18.74
CA GLN A 256 1.47 13.26 18.92
C GLN A 256 2.21 13.50 17.60
N PHE A 257 1.78 12.87 16.50
CA PHE A 257 2.39 13.04 15.19
C PHE A 257 2.19 14.46 14.66
N GLU A 258 0.97 15.00 14.73
CA GLU A 258 0.67 16.37 14.30
C GLU A 258 1.43 17.40 15.16
N ALA A 259 1.57 17.19 16.48
CA ALA A 259 2.36 18.04 17.37
C ALA A 259 3.86 18.01 17.03
N ALA A 260 4.36 16.90 16.49
CA ALA A 260 5.73 16.73 15.99
C ALA A 260 5.94 17.25 14.55
N GLY A 261 4.91 17.81 13.91
CA GLY A 261 4.98 18.35 12.55
C GLY A 261 4.78 17.32 11.46
N LEU A 262 4.31 16.12 11.79
CA LEU A 262 3.92 15.09 10.84
C LEU A 262 2.41 15.20 10.59
N ASP A 263 2.03 16.06 9.64
CA ASP A 263 0.63 16.29 9.30
C ASP A 263 -0.04 15.05 8.73
N TRP A 264 -1.28 14.80 9.16
CA TRP A 264 -2.12 13.78 8.54
C TRP A 264 -2.41 14.08 7.07
N TYR A 265 -2.36 13.08 6.18
CA TYR A 265 -2.76 13.28 4.79
C TYR A 265 -3.75 12.24 4.25
N GLU A 266 -3.83 11.05 4.82
CA GLU A 266 -4.87 10.05 4.56
C GLU A 266 -4.98 9.08 5.77
N VAL A 267 -5.93 8.16 5.75
CA VAL A 267 -6.43 7.34 6.89
C VAL A 267 -5.38 7.01 7.95
N SER A 268 -4.27 6.41 7.53
CA SER A 268 -3.25 5.88 8.45
C SER A 268 -1.91 6.58 8.34
N ASN A 269 -1.76 7.57 7.44
CA ASN A 269 -0.45 8.10 7.08
C ASN A 269 -0.26 9.57 7.44
N PHE A 270 0.92 9.85 7.99
CA PHE A 270 1.32 11.15 8.55
C PHE A 270 2.71 11.56 8.04
N GLY A 271 2.93 12.87 7.81
CA GLY A 271 4.19 13.47 7.43
C GLY A 271 4.32 13.71 5.94
N GLU A 272 5.53 13.51 5.40
CA GLU A 272 5.80 13.74 3.97
C GLU A 272 5.04 12.74 3.11
N ILE A 273 4.20 13.25 2.21
CA ILE A 273 3.30 12.45 1.38
C ILE A 273 4.09 11.40 0.59
N ALA A 274 3.74 10.12 0.77
CA ALA A 274 4.19 9.02 -0.08
C ALA A 274 3.40 9.10 -1.39
N ARG A 275 4.10 9.46 -2.48
CA ARG A 275 3.46 9.72 -3.79
C ARG A 275 2.74 8.48 -4.32
N HIS A 276 3.36 7.32 -4.18
CA HIS A 276 2.75 6.06 -4.61
C HIS A 276 1.46 5.75 -3.85
N ASN A 277 1.45 5.91 -2.53
CA ASN A 277 0.26 5.71 -1.71
C ASN A 277 -0.85 6.72 -2.08
N LEU A 278 -0.52 8.00 -2.22
CA LEU A 278 -1.50 9.02 -2.59
C LEU A 278 -2.12 8.75 -3.97
N ALA A 279 -1.36 8.18 -4.92
CA ALA A 279 -1.85 7.84 -6.24
C ALA A 279 -3.03 6.86 -6.21
N TYR A 280 -3.03 5.89 -5.29
CA TYR A 280 -4.17 5.00 -5.07
C TYR A 280 -5.42 5.76 -4.61
N TRP A 281 -5.26 6.65 -3.62
CA TRP A 281 -6.35 7.47 -3.10
C TRP A 281 -6.91 8.46 -4.13
N GLN A 282 -6.14 8.81 -5.14
CA GLN A 282 -6.52 9.70 -6.25
C GLN A 282 -6.96 8.95 -7.50
N SER A 283 -7.17 7.63 -7.43
CA SER A 283 -7.57 6.79 -8.57
C SER A 283 -6.69 6.97 -9.81
N GLN A 284 -5.37 7.19 -9.61
CA GLN A 284 -4.42 7.28 -10.70
C GLN A 284 -4.20 5.91 -11.35
N ASP A 285 -3.55 5.86 -12.51
CA ASP A 285 -3.22 4.61 -13.16
C ASP A 285 -1.97 3.97 -12.55
N TRP A 286 -2.06 2.68 -12.25
CA TRP A 286 -0.90 1.87 -11.88
C TRP A 286 -0.96 0.48 -12.48
N TRP A 287 0.22 -0.07 -12.81
CA TRP A 287 0.37 -1.48 -13.16
C TRP A 287 1.07 -2.22 -12.01
N GLY A 288 0.42 -3.28 -11.53
CA GLY A 288 0.99 -4.17 -10.52
C GLY A 288 1.64 -5.38 -11.17
N TYR A 289 2.93 -5.55 -10.97
CA TYR A 289 3.74 -6.66 -11.47
C TYR A 289 3.91 -7.73 -10.40
N GLY A 290 3.88 -8.99 -10.80
CA GLY A 290 4.10 -10.14 -9.92
C GLY A 290 2.81 -10.85 -9.50
N PRO A 291 2.93 -12.01 -8.83
CA PRO A 291 1.80 -12.89 -8.51
C PRO A 291 0.88 -12.26 -7.47
N GLY A 292 -0.42 -12.17 -7.82
CA GLY A 292 -1.44 -11.56 -6.96
C GLY A 292 -1.43 -10.03 -6.96
N ALA A 293 -0.57 -9.37 -7.74
CA ALA A 293 -0.58 -7.93 -7.88
C ALA A 293 -1.87 -7.46 -8.56
N HIS A 294 -2.41 -6.34 -8.10
CA HIS A 294 -3.57 -5.66 -8.67
C HIS A 294 -3.12 -4.47 -9.50
N SER A 295 -3.91 -4.14 -10.52
CA SER A 295 -3.66 -3.02 -11.43
C SER A 295 -4.94 -2.22 -11.64
N HIS A 296 -4.77 -0.92 -11.93
CA HIS A 296 -5.84 -0.03 -12.35
C HIS A 296 -5.34 0.82 -13.52
N ILE A 297 -5.88 0.61 -14.70
CA ILE A 297 -5.48 1.32 -15.92
C ILE A 297 -6.74 1.82 -16.63
N SER A 298 -6.90 3.13 -16.71
CA SER A 298 -7.98 3.77 -17.50
C SER A 298 -9.39 3.22 -17.17
N GLY A 299 -9.67 2.90 -15.90
CA GLY A 299 -10.94 2.32 -15.45
C GLY A 299 -11.07 0.81 -15.68
N ASN A 300 -9.97 0.12 -16.00
CA ASN A 300 -9.89 -1.33 -15.97
C ASN A 300 -9.13 -1.76 -14.71
N ARG A 301 -9.74 -2.57 -13.85
CA ARG A 301 -9.07 -3.21 -12.73
C ARG A 301 -8.81 -4.66 -13.07
N PHE A 302 -7.60 -5.13 -12.83
CA PHE A 302 -7.23 -6.53 -13.05
C PHE A 302 -6.20 -6.98 -12.03
N TRP A 303 -6.09 -8.28 -11.87
CA TRP A 303 -5.22 -8.88 -10.86
C TRP A 303 -4.59 -10.16 -11.38
N ASN A 304 -3.35 -10.36 -11.01
CA ASN A 304 -2.57 -11.51 -11.41
C ASN A 304 -2.91 -12.77 -10.59
N THR A 305 -2.65 -13.92 -11.17
CA THR A 305 -2.70 -15.21 -10.48
C THR A 305 -1.77 -15.20 -9.27
N LYS A 306 -2.28 -15.64 -8.11
CA LYS A 306 -1.55 -15.61 -6.83
C LYS A 306 -0.37 -16.57 -6.77
N HIS A 307 -0.51 -17.80 -7.32
CA HIS A 307 0.52 -18.83 -7.21
C HIS A 307 1.70 -18.52 -8.13
N PRO A 308 2.96 -18.36 -7.62
CA PRO A 308 4.11 -17.94 -8.42
C PRO A 308 4.38 -18.81 -9.65
N ALA A 309 4.30 -20.14 -9.53
CA ALA A 309 4.55 -21.02 -10.67
C ALA A 309 3.47 -20.87 -11.76
N ARG A 310 2.20 -20.72 -11.39
CA ARG A 310 1.12 -20.46 -12.37
C ARG A 310 1.28 -19.11 -13.03
N TYR A 311 1.67 -18.10 -12.27
CA TYR A 311 1.98 -16.77 -12.80
C TYR A 311 3.07 -16.85 -13.88
N VAL A 312 4.18 -17.56 -13.62
CA VAL A 312 5.28 -17.74 -14.58
C VAL A 312 4.83 -18.54 -15.82
N GLU A 313 4.04 -19.60 -15.61
CA GLU A 313 3.47 -20.41 -16.69
C GLU A 313 2.58 -19.58 -17.62
N GLN A 314 1.68 -18.78 -17.05
CA GLN A 314 0.76 -17.93 -17.81
C GLN A 314 1.49 -16.83 -18.60
N LEU A 315 2.52 -16.21 -18.00
CA LEU A 315 3.39 -15.27 -18.74
C LEU A 315 4.09 -15.89 -19.95
N GLY A 316 4.37 -17.19 -19.90
CA GLY A 316 4.92 -17.92 -21.04
C GLY A 316 3.95 -18.07 -22.22
N SER A 317 2.64 -17.96 -21.97
CA SER A 317 1.57 -18.14 -22.96
C SER A 317 0.73 -16.87 -23.21
N GLY A 318 0.95 -15.79 -22.47
CA GLY A 318 0.20 -14.55 -22.61
C GLY A 318 0.08 -13.78 -21.29
N SER A 319 -1.14 -13.43 -20.89
CA SER A 319 -1.40 -12.65 -19.69
C SER A 319 -1.36 -13.47 -18.40
N PRO A 320 -0.72 -12.98 -17.33
CA PRO A 320 -0.76 -13.61 -16.01
C PRO A 320 -2.06 -13.26 -15.23
N ALA A 321 -2.95 -12.46 -15.82
CA ALA A 321 -4.17 -12.01 -15.13
C ALA A 321 -5.12 -13.17 -14.83
N ALA A 322 -5.58 -13.24 -13.59
CA ALA A 322 -6.61 -14.18 -13.13
C ALA A 322 -8.02 -13.65 -13.39
N GLY A 323 -8.18 -12.34 -13.51
CA GLY A 323 -9.45 -11.69 -13.80
C GLY A 323 -9.28 -10.21 -14.09
N ILE A 324 -10.32 -9.65 -14.71
CA ILE A 324 -10.43 -8.22 -15.03
C ILE A 324 -11.86 -7.74 -14.74
N GLU A 325 -11.97 -6.49 -14.35
CA GLU A 325 -13.24 -5.77 -14.18
C GLU A 325 -13.15 -4.43 -14.91
N ASN A 326 -14.21 -4.12 -15.66
CA ASN A 326 -14.30 -2.87 -16.41
C ASN A 326 -15.29 -1.94 -15.70
N LEU A 327 -14.79 -0.94 -15.00
CA LEU A 327 -15.60 0.01 -14.25
C LEU A 327 -16.52 0.80 -15.18
N SER A 328 -17.79 0.96 -14.80
CA SER A 328 -18.68 1.94 -15.40
C SER A 328 -18.31 3.36 -14.97
N SER A 329 -18.78 4.37 -15.71
CA SER A 329 -18.56 5.77 -15.33
C SER A 329 -19.08 6.08 -13.92
N ARG A 330 -20.23 5.49 -13.54
CA ARG A 330 -20.81 5.66 -12.20
C ARG A 330 -19.92 5.07 -11.12
N GLN A 331 -19.39 3.86 -11.30
CA GLN A 331 -18.47 3.23 -10.35
C GLN A 331 -17.18 4.03 -10.19
N MET A 332 -16.63 4.59 -11.27
CA MET A 332 -15.44 5.46 -11.18
C MET A 332 -15.68 6.70 -10.33
N LEU A 333 -16.86 7.35 -10.46
CA LEU A 333 -17.22 8.50 -9.62
C LEU A 333 -17.44 8.10 -8.15
N GLU A 334 -18.07 6.96 -7.90
CA GLU A 334 -18.28 6.42 -6.54
C GLU A 334 -16.94 6.09 -5.86
N GLU A 335 -16.00 5.50 -6.59
CA GLU A 335 -14.66 5.26 -6.07
C GLU A 335 -13.89 6.55 -5.80
N GLU A 336 -13.99 7.54 -6.69
CA GLU A 336 -13.37 8.86 -6.48
C GLU A 336 -13.92 9.54 -5.22
N LEU A 337 -15.22 9.44 -4.96
CA LEU A 337 -15.82 9.91 -3.71
C LEU A 337 -15.28 9.14 -2.51
N MET A 338 -15.34 7.82 -2.58
CA MET A 338 -14.95 6.93 -1.50
C MET A 338 -13.48 7.11 -1.10
N LEU A 339 -12.58 7.19 -2.08
CA LEU A 339 -11.14 7.33 -1.86
C LEU A 339 -10.78 8.77 -1.48
N GLY A 340 -11.32 9.77 -2.19
CA GLY A 340 -11.00 11.17 -1.98
C GLY A 340 -11.37 11.68 -0.59
N LEU A 341 -12.53 11.29 -0.05
CA LEU A 341 -12.93 11.65 1.31
C LEU A 341 -12.06 11.03 2.40
N ARG A 342 -11.24 10.03 2.09
CA ARG A 342 -10.26 9.45 3.04
C ARG A 342 -8.94 10.22 3.10
N THR A 343 -8.81 11.31 2.35
CA THR A 343 -7.61 12.14 2.30
C THR A 343 -7.88 13.55 2.78
N LYS A 344 -6.83 14.27 3.19
CA LYS A 344 -6.91 15.70 3.51
C LYS A 344 -7.34 16.58 2.36
N PHE A 345 -7.27 16.05 1.14
CA PHE A 345 -7.63 16.78 -0.08
C PHE A 345 -9.12 16.73 -0.37
N GLY A 346 -9.85 15.74 0.19
CA GLY A 346 -11.28 15.59 -0.04
C GLY A 346 -11.65 15.44 -1.51
N VAL A 347 -12.86 15.87 -1.88
CA VAL A 347 -13.40 15.76 -3.24
C VAL A 347 -13.91 17.10 -3.77
N GLU A 348 -13.93 17.26 -5.09
CA GLU A 348 -14.57 18.44 -5.73
C GLU A 348 -16.10 18.41 -5.53
N ARG A 349 -16.69 19.58 -5.35
CA ARG A 349 -18.16 19.70 -5.26
C ARG A 349 -18.89 19.25 -6.52
N SER A 350 -18.26 19.40 -7.69
CA SER A 350 -18.79 18.90 -8.96
C SER A 350 -19.03 17.40 -8.94
N LEU A 351 -18.11 16.62 -8.34
CA LEU A 351 -18.26 15.17 -8.17
C LEU A 351 -19.54 14.82 -7.41
N LEU A 352 -19.85 15.54 -6.32
CA LEU A 352 -21.08 15.33 -5.55
C LEU A 352 -22.34 15.59 -6.40
N SER A 353 -22.29 16.61 -7.26
CA SER A 353 -23.39 16.93 -8.18
C SER A 353 -23.54 15.86 -9.27
N GLU A 354 -22.45 15.34 -9.82
CA GLU A 354 -22.45 14.25 -10.81
C GLU A 354 -23.01 12.95 -10.22
N LEU A 355 -22.72 12.70 -8.95
CA LEU A 355 -23.28 11.58 -8.18
C LEU A 355 -24.72 11.82 -7.71
N GLN A 356 -25.30 13.01 -7.97
CA GLN A 356 -26.64 13.41 -7.55
C GLN A 356 -26.82 13.45 -6.02
N ILE A 357 -25.73 13.69 -5.29
CA ILE A 357 -25.78 13.87 -3.83
C ILE A 357 -26.35 15.26 -3.53
N SER A 358 -27.42 15.32 -2.75
CA SER A 358 -28.13 16.57 -2.49
C SER A 358 -27.30 17.56 -1.68
N ALA A 359 -27.46 18.85 -1.94
CA ALA A 359 -26.79 19.90 -1.20
C ALA A 359 -27.16 19.90 0.30
N GLU A 360 -28.37 19.46 0.63
CA GLU A 360 -28.86 19.34 2.02
C GLU A 360 -28.09 18.26 2.78
N LYS A 361 -27.82 17.09 2.16
CA LYS A 361 -26.99 16.04 2.77
C LYS A 361 -25.59 16.58 3.12
N VAL A 362 -24.94 17.28 2.16
CA VAL A 362 -23.63 17.88 2.37
C VAL A 362 -23.68 18.95 3.47
N ALA A 363 -24.66 19.86 3.43
CA ALA A 363 -24.83 20.90 4.44
C ALA A 363 -25.08 20.33 5.84
N SER A 364 -25.81 19.23 5.94
CA SER A 364 -26.03 18.53 7.22
C SER A 364 -24.72 18.00 7.80
N GLN A 365 -23.84 17.41 7.00
CA GLN A 365 -22.54 16.92 7.47
C GLN A 365 -21.58 18.06 7.84
N ILE A 366 -21.66 19.18 7.14
CA ILE A 366 -20.90 20.40 7.52
C ILE A 366 -21.41 20.95 8.84
N ALA A 367 -22.73 21.05 9.03
CA ALA A 367 -23.34 21.49 10.28
C ALA A 367 -23.02 20.56 11.46
N ALA A 368 -22.92 19.25 11.21
CA ALA A 368 -22.47 18.26 12.18
C ALA A 368 -20.96 18.33 12.49
N GLY A 369 -20.19 19.12 11.74
CA GLY A 369 -18.75 19.27 11.92
C GLY A 369 -17.91 18.10 11.42
N THR A 370 -18.48 17.17 10.65
CA THR A 370 -17.76 16.01 10.07
C THR A 370 -17.05 16.35 8.76
N LEU A 371 -17.59 17.32 8.01
CA LEU A 371 -17.01 17.83 6.77
C LEU A 371 -16.84 19.34 6.86
N SER A 372 -15.95 19.88 6.02
CA SER A 372 -15.75 21.32 5.84
C SER A 372 -15.57 21.66 4.37
N LEU A 373 -15.79 22.95 4.04
CA LEU A 373 -15.53 23.48 2.68
C LEU A 373 -14.17 24.15 2.65
N GLN A 374 -13.35 23.77 1.69
CA GLN A 374 -12.08 24.40 1.36
C GLN A 374 -12.07 24.78 -0.14
N GLY A 375 -12.44 26.03 -0.43
CA GLY A 375 -12.64 26.48 -1.80
C GLY A 375 -13.77 25.69 -2.50
N SER A 376 -13.44 25.03 -3.60
CA SER A 376 -14.36 24.16 -4.35
C SER A 376 -14.47 22.74 -3.80
N ARG A 377 -13.68 22.38 -2.77
CA ARG A 377 -13.60 21.01 -2.26
C ARG A 377 -14.35 20.84 -0.96
N VAL A 378 -14.88 19.63 -0.78
CA VAL A 378 -15.41 19.11 0.48
C VAL A 378 -14.37 18.18 1.07
N VAL A 379 -13.91 18.49 2.28
CA VAL A 379 -12.84 17.75 2.96
C VAL A 379 -13.30 17.27 4.33
N PRO A 380 -12.80 16.10 4.81
CA PRO A 380 -13.10 15.65 6.16
C PRO A 380 -12.46 16.58 7.20
N THR A 381 -13.18 16.81 8.29
CA THR A 381 -12.60 17.43 9.49
C THR A 381 -11.89 16.36 10.32
N ARG A 382 -11.19 16.76 11.37
CA ARG A 382 -10.61 15.82 12.34
C ARG A 382 -11.65 14.84 12.90
N SER A 383 -12.78 15.36 13.37
CA SER A 383 -13.89 14.53 13.86
C SER A 383 -14.57 13.69 12.80
N GLY A 384 -14.47 14.08 11.54
CA GLY A 384 -15.01 13.32 10.40
C GLY A 384 -14.16 12.12 10.00
N ARG A 385 -12.84 12.11 10.26
CA ARG A 385 -11.90 11.06 9.81
C ARG A 385 -12.34 9.66 10.24
N LEU A 386 -12.78 9.48 11.47
CA LEU A 386 -13.24 8.18 11.99
C LEU A 386 -14.66 7.79 11.50
N LEU A 387 -15.38 8.69 10.86
CA LEU A 387 -16.75 8.48 10.40
C LEU A 387 -16.88 8.36 8.88
N ILE A 388 -15.76 8.40 8.14
CA ILE A 388 -15.75 8.47 6.67
C ILE A 388 -16.51 7.32 6.03
N ASP A 389 -16.37 6.09 6.52
CA ASP A 389 -17.05 4.92 5.95
C ASP A 389 -18.56 5.07 6.02
N ARG A 390 -19.07 5.56 7.15
CA ARG A 390 -20.50 5.87 7.31
C ARG A 390 -20.94 7.02 6.40
N LEU A 391 -20.13 8.08 6.31
CA LEU A 391 -20.43 9.23 5.45
C LEU A 391 -20.53 8.83 3.98
N VAL A 392 -19.62 7.99 3.49
CA VAL A 392 -19.65 7.47 2.12
C VAL A 392 -20.91 6.66 1.88
N VAL A 393 -21.28 5.76 2.80
CA VAL A 393 -22.51 4.97 2.70
C VAL A 393 -23.75 5.87 2.68
N ASP A 394 -23.81 6.87 3.57
CA ASP A 394 -24.93 7.81 3.64
C ASP A 394 -25.06 8.67 2.35
N PHE A 395 -23.97 8.96 1.68
CA PHE A 395 -23.99 9.72 0.43
C PHE A 395 -24.39 8.89 -0.78
N LEU A 396 -24.08 7.59 -0.79
CA LEU A 396 -24.36 6.70 -1.93
C LEU A 396 -25.73 6.00 -1.83
N GLN A 397 -26.42 6.08 -0.69
CA GLN A 397 -27.81 5.66 -0.51
C GLN A 397 -28.80 6.78 -0.89
#